data_2b38100ddde517d7df06f4c368c821b1
#
_entry.id   2b38100ddde517d7df06f4c368c821b1
#
_cell.length_a   1.000
_cell.length_b   1.000
_cell.length_c   1.000
_cell.angle_alpha   90.00
_cell.angle_beta   90.00
_cell.angle_gamma   90.00
#
_symmetry.space_group_name_H-M   'P 1'
#
loop_
_entity.id
_entity.type
_entity.pdbx_description
1 polymer ?
#
loop_
_entity_poly.entity_id
_entity_poly.type
_entity_poly.pdbx_seq_one_letter_code
_entity_poly.pdbx_strand_id
1 'polypeptide(L)'
;MNTDIKKLTDGFSEEESKIIKKAFEFAEKHHKEQKRFSGEPYFTHLYKTALILKELGMSPDIIASGLLHDVTEDGLVDQNTIKKEFGEEINFLIEGVTKLGKIRFSGLKRYVESLRKLFIATSEDIRVLIIKLADRLHNMRTLEYIENEEKRKRIATETLEVYAPIAHRLGMGQF
;
A
#
# COMPACT_ATOMS: atom_id res chain seq x y z
N MET A 1 -12.71 8.38 13.12
CA MET A 1 -11.39 7.93 13.61
C MET A 1 -10.41 9.07 13.42
N ASN A 2 -9.59 9.39 14.42
CA ASN A 2 -8.72 10.57 14.33
C ASN A 2 -7.44 10.18 13.56
N THR A 3 -7.26 10.69 12.34
CA THR A 3 -6.02 10.57 11.55
C THR A 3 -5.05 11.64 12.05
N ASP A 4 -4.06 11.21 12.83
CA ASP A 4 -3.10 12.13 13.47
C ASP A 4 -1.75 12.06 12.72
N ILE A 5 -1.44 13.10 11.97
CA ILE A 5 -0.19 13.24 11.22
C ILE A 5 1.05 13.12 12.12
N LYS A 6 0.95 13.55 13.40
CA LYS A 6 2.07 13.45 14.34
C LYS A 6 2.54 12.02 14.50
N LYS A 7 1.63 11.03 14.48
CA LYS A 7 1.99 9.61 14.58
C LYS A 7 2.85 9.13 13.41
N LEU A 8 2.69 9.72 12.22
CA LEU A 8 3.52 9.39 11.06
C LEU A 8 4.87 10.11 11.06
N THR A 9 4.94 11.30 11.65
CA THR A 9 6.14 12.14 11.64
C THR A 9 7.00 12.04 12.89
N ASP A 10 6.50 11.44 13.96
CA ASP A 10 7.25 11.26 15.20
C ASP A 10 8.55 10.48 14.97
N GLY A 11 9.66 10.97 15.54
CA GLY A 11 11.00 10.38 15.39
C GLY A 11 11.71 10.70 14.06
N PHE A 12 11.10 11.47 13.15
CA PHE A 12 11.75 12.01 11.96
C PHE A 12 12.17 13.47 12.15
N SER A 13 13.20 13.89 11.45
CA SER A 13 13.60 15.29 11.37
C SER A 13 12.50 16.15 10.72
N GLU A 14 12.62 17.46 10.84
CA GLU A 14 11.66 18.38 10.21
C GLU A 14 11.65 18.25 8.69
N GLU A 15 12.85 18.07 8.08
CA GLU A 15 12.98 17.90 6.64
C GLU A 15 12.33 16.59 6.15
N GLU A 16 12.61 15.48 6.82
CA GLU A 16 12.00 14.18 6.53
C GLU A 16 10.47 14.20 6.72
N SER A 17 10.00 14.94 7.70
CA SER A 17 8.57 15.09 7.96
C SER A 17 7.83 15.86 6.89
N LYS A 18 8.49 16.74 6.13
CA LYS A 18 7.85 17.53 5.06
C LYS A 18 7.23 16.67 3.98
N ILE A 19 7.95 15.65 3.52
CA ILE A 19 7.43 14.77 2.45
C ILE A 19 6.23 13.95 2.92
N ILE A 20 6.25 13.46 4.17
CA ILE A 20 5.13 12.72 4.77
C ILE A 20 3.90 13.64 4.91
N LYS A 21 4.08 14.86 5.41
CA LYS A 21 2.99 15.85 5.55
C LYS A 21 2.38 16.19 4.20
N LYS A 22 3.23 16.45 3.20
CA LYS A 22 2.77 16.75 1.83
C LYS A 22 1.96 15.59 1.25
N ALA A 23 2.44 14.34 1.40
CA ALA A 23 1.75 13.16 0.93
C ALA A 23 0.41 12.93 1.66
N PHE A 24 0.38 13.18 2.97
CA PHE A 24 -0.83 13.10 3.79
C PHE A 24 -1.92 14.06 3.28
N GLU A 25 -1.60 15.35 3.17
CA GLU A 25 -2.54 16.37 2.71
C GLU A 25 -3.01 16.09 1.27
N PHE A 26 -2.09 15.65 0.41
CA PHE A 26 -2.40 15.32 -0.97
C PHE A 26 -3.36 14.13 -1.07
N ALA A 27 -3.09 13.04 -0.36
CA ALA A 27 -3.93 11.85 -0.35
C ALA A 27 -5.31 12.13 0.28
N GLU A 28 -5.37 12.85 1.40
CA GLU A 28 -6.63 13.24 2.05
C GLU A 28 -7.50 14.06 1.13
N LYS A 29 -6.92 15.05 0.45
CA LYS A 29 -7.62 15.92 -0.52
C LYS A 29 -8.25 15.14 -1.66
N HIS A 30 -7.49 14.20 -2.27
CA HIS A 30 -7.94 13.49 -3.46
C HIS A 30 -8.93 12.36 -3.17
N HIS A 31 -8.90 11.78 -1.96
CA HIS A 31 -9.84 10.73 -1.54
C HIS A 31 -11.00 11.25 -0.66
N LYS A 32 -11.21 12.57 -0.58
CA LYS A 32 -12.19 13.21 0.32
C LYS A 32 -13.61 12.65 0.18
N GLU A 33 -14.04 12.39 -1.04
CA GLU A 33 -15.41 11.91 -1.35
C GLU A 33 -15.52 10.38 -1.35
N GLN A 34 -14.41 9.66 -1.25
CA GLN A 34 -14.40 8.21 -1.34
C GLN A 34 -14.61 7.56 0.03
N LYS A 35 -15.34 6.44 0.03
CA LYS A 35 -15.59 5.59 1.20
C LYS A 35 -15.21 4.14 0.93
N ARG A 36 -14.78 3.45 1.97
CA ARG A 36 -14.56 2.01 2.00
C ARG A 36 -15.89 1.25 2.15
N PHE A 37 -15.86 -0.07 1.97
CA PHE A 37 -16.99 -0.95 2.25
C PHE A 37 -17.47 -0.87 3.71
N SER A 38 -16.60 -0.51 4.63
CA SER A 38 -16.94 -0.24 6.04
C SER A 38 -17.72 1.04 6.28
N GLY A 39 -17.87 1.90 5.25
CA GLY A 39 -18.45 3.23 5.36
C GLY A 39 -17.48 4.31 5.84
N GLU A 40 -16.27 3.93 6.28
CA GLU A 40 -15.23 4.88 6.68
C GLU A 40 -14.65 5.65 5.47
N PRO A 41 -14.13 6.87 5.67
CA PRO A 41 -13.38 7.58 4.63
C PRO A 41 -12.26 6.70 4.06
N TYR A 42 -12.08 6.71 2.73
CA TYR A 42 -11.04 5.91 2.07
C TYR A 42 -9.65 6.25 2.58
N PHE A 43 -9.40 7.52 2.88
CA PHE A 43 -8.16 8.02 3.43
C PHE A 43 -7.73 7.27 4.72
N THR A 44 -8.67 6.76 5.51
CA THR A 44 -8.36 5.95 6.70
C THR A 44 -7.51 4.73 6.35
N HIS A 45 -7.75 4.12 5.19
CA HIS A 45 -6.96 2.99 4.70
C HIS A 45 -5.52 3.41 4.38
N LEU A 46 -5.34 4.48 3.64
CA LEU A 46 -4.02 4.99 3.25
C LEU A 46 -3.20 5.36 4.49
N TYR A 47 -3.84 6.04 5.43
CA TYR A 47 -3.23 6.39 6.71
C TYR A 47 -2.80 5.17 7.53
N LYS A 48 -3.64 4.13 7.61
CA LYS A 48 -3.32 2.89 8.32
C LYS A 48 -2.22 2.09 7.64
N THR A 49 -2.19 2.06 6.31
CA THR A 49 -1.09 1.48 5.54
C THR A 49 0.23 2.20 5.84
N ALA A 50 0.22 3.52 5.86
CA ALA A 50 1.39 4.33 6.21
C ALA A 50 1.84 4.11 7.66
N LEU A 51 0.92 3.92 8.61
CA LEU A 51 1.27 3.58 10.00
C LEU A 51 1.96 2.21 10.09
N ILE A 52 1.49 1.20 9.37
CA ILE A 52 2.15 -0.11 9.30
C ILE A 52 3.58 0.04 8.80
N LEU A 53 3.79 0.83 7.73
CA LEU A 53 5.13 1.10 7.20
C LEU A 53 6.02 1.83 8.21
N LYS A 54 5.46 2.76 8.95
CA LYS A 54 6.14 3.46 10.04
C LYS A 54 6.55 2.50 11.16
N GLU A 55 5.65 1.61 11.60
CA GLU A 55 5.90 0.59 12.63
C GLU A 55 7.00 -0.40 12.19
N LEU A 56 7.12 -0.65 10.89
CA LEU A 56 8.20 -1.44 10.28
C LEU A 56 9.53 -0.68 10.15
N GLY A 57 9.61 0.59 10.61
CA GLY A 57 10.82 1.41 10.55
C GLY A 57 11.21 1.87 9.13
N MET A 58 10.23 1.99 8.24
CA MET A 58 10.49 2.40 6.86
C MET A 58 10.83 3.90 6.76
N SER A 59 11.57 4.25 5.69
CA SER A 59 11.96 5.63 5.39
C SER A 59 10.77 6.53 5.05
N PRO A 60 10.93 7.86 5.17
CA PRO A 60 9.87 8.83 4.83
C PRO A 60 9.28 8.65 3.43
N ASP A 61 10.10 8.34 2.42
CA ASP A 61 9.63 8.14 1.04
C ASP A 61 8.75 6.91 0.89
N ILE A 62 9.06 5.82 1.61
CA ILE A 62 8.24 4.60 1.62
C ILE A 62 6.90 4.87 2.33
N ILE A 63 6.92 5.62 3.45
CA ILE A 63 5.70 6.01 4.18
C ILE A 63 4.84 6.92 3.31
N ALA A 64 5.43 7.91 2.65
CA ALA A 64 4.75 8.79 1.70
C ALA A 64 4.15 8.00 0.52
N SER A 65 4.89 7.02 -0.02
CA SER A 65 4.39 6.13 -1.07
C SER A 65 3.20 5.27 -0.58
N GLY A 66 3.21 4.85 0.69
CA GLY A 66 2.09 4.17 1.31
C GLY A 66 0.83 5.04 1.44
N LEU A 67 0.97 6.36 1.65
CA LEU A 67 -0.15 7.31 1.63
C LEU A 67 -0.70 7.54 0.21
N LEU A 68 0.13 7.40 -0.82
CA LEU A 68 -0.17 7.78 -2.19
C LEU A 68 -0.49 6.60 -3.12
N HIS A 69 -0.35 5.34 -2.65
CA HIS A 69 -0.31 4.17 -3.54
C HIS A 69 -1.56 3.98 -4.40
N ASP A 70 -2.74 4.37 -3.91
CA ASP A 70 -4.01 4.22 -4.64
C ASP A 70 -4.41 5.47 -5.44
N VAL A 71 -3.75 6.61 -5.25
CA VAL A 71 -4.11 7.88 -5.92
C VAL A 71 -4.08 7.76 -7.44
N THR A 72 -3.12 7.02 -8.00
CA THR A 72 -3.01 6.78 -9.44
C THR A 72 -3.82 5.56 -9.89
N GLU A 73 -3.99 4.54 -9.05
CA GLU A 73 -4.77 3.34 -9.37
C GLU A 73 -6.25 3.66 -9.51
N ASP A 74 -6.78 4.53 -8.68
CA ASP A 74 -8.16 5.03 -8.73
C ASP A 74 -8.41 6.09 -9.83
N GLY A 75 -7.36 6.48 -10.57
CA GLY A 75 -7.46 7.46 -11.65
C GLY A 75 -7.71 8.89 -11.19
N LEU A 76 -7.47 9.20 -9.92
CA LEU A 76 -7.67 10.53 -9.35
C LEU A 76 -6.61 11.53 -9.80
N VAL A 77 -5.41 11.03 -10.03
CA VAL A 77 -4.24 11.81 -10.44
C VAL A 77 -3.40 11.01 -11.44
N ASP A 78 -2.84 11.67 -12.44
CA ASP A 78 -1.90 11.04 -13.38
C ASP A 78 -0.49 10.94 -12.79
N GLN A 79 0.31 10.02 -13.33
CA GLN A 79 1.67 9.76 -12.85
C GLN A 79 2.62 10.95 -13.04
N ASN A 80 2.43 11.77 -14.08
CA ASN A 80 3.27 12.95 -14.30
C ASN A 80 3.08 13.96 -13.18
N THR A 81 1.86 14.09 -12.65
CA THR A 81 1.57 14.92 -11.48
C THR A 81 2.30 14.41 -10.24
N ILE A 82 2.25 13.08 -9.97
CA ILE A 82 3.00 12.49 -8.85
C ILE A 82 4.50 12.72 -8.99
N LYS A 83 5.06 12.49 -10.18
CA LYS A 83 6.47 12.72 -10.48
C LYS A 83 6.87 14.18 -10.25
N LYS A 84 6.06 15.14 -10.67
CA LYS A 84 6.29 16.56 -10.49
C LYS A 84 6.22 16.99 -9.02
N GLU A 85 5.25 16.46 -8.27
CA GLU A 85 5.01 16.84 -6.87
C GLU A 85 5.94 16.12 -5.89
N PHE A 86 6.26 14.85 -6.12
CA PHE A 86 6.93 13.98 -5.15
C PHE A 86 8.27 13.42 -5.65
N GLY A 87 8.64 13.68 -6.90
CA GLY A 87 9.89 13.23 -7.50
C GLY A 87 9.84 11.83 -8.11
N GLU A 88 10.95 11.45 -8.75
CA GLU A 88 11.09 10.19 -9.49
C GLU A 88 10.98 8.97 -8.58
N GLU A 89 11.57 9.03 -7.40
CA GLU A 89 11.67 7.91 -6.46
C GLU A 89 10.29 7.46 -5.97
N ILE A 90 9.48 8.39 -5.46
CA ILE A 90 8.12 8.10 -4.99
C ILE A 90 7.23 7.67 -6.17
N ASN A 91 7.37 8.33 -7.33
CA ASN A 91 6.64 7.93 -8.53
C ASN A 91 6.97 6.49 -8.94
N PHE A 92 8.24 6.11 -8.93
CA PHE A 92 8.69 4.74 -9.23
C PHE A 92 8.06 3.71 -8.27
N LEU A 93 8.05 3.98 -6.96
CA LEU A 93 7.46 3.10 -5.96
C LEU A 93 5.95 2.93 -6.18
N ILE A 94 5.22 4.02 -6.41
CA ILE A 94 3.77 3.99 -6.67
C ILE A 94 3.46 3.22 -7.95
N GLU A 95 4.22 3.44 -9.02
CA GLU A 95 4.06 2.71 -10.28
C GLU A 95 4.27 1.21 -10.09
N GLY A 96 5.30 0.84 -9.35
CA GLY A 96 5.57 -0.55 -8.99
C GLY A 96 4.42 -1.21 -8.22
N VAL A 97 3.88 -0.52 -7.21
CA VAL A 97 2.73 -1.01 -6.43
C VAL A 97 1.50 -1.18 -7.30
N THR A 98 1.21 -0.23 -8.18
CA THR A 98 0.09 -0.29 -9.14
C THR A 98 0.25 -1.46 -10.11
N LYS A 99 1.46 -1.71 -10.64
CA LYS A 99 1.75 -2.86 -11.51
C LYS A 99 1.52 -4.19 -10.78
N LEU A 100 1.96 -4.29 -9.51
CA LEU A 100 1.70 -5.46 -8.67
C LEU A 100 0.20 -5.68 -8.41
N GLY A 101 -0.56 -4.62 -8.15
CA GLY A 101 -1.99 -4.68 -7.89
C GLY A 101 -2.82 -5.22 -9.07
N LYS A 102 -2.37 -5.02 -10.31
CA LYS A 102 -3.01 -5.51 -11.54
C LYS A 102 -2.80 -7.01 -11.80
N ILE A 103 -1.93 -7.66 -11.07
CA ILE A 103 -1.67 -9.09 -11.22
C ILE A 103 -2.83 -9.87 -10.61
N ARG A 104 -3.62 -10.52 -11.47
CA ARG A 104 -4.73 -11.40 -11.04
C ARG A 104 -4.28 -12.86 -11.03
N PHE A 105 -4.63 -13.54 -9.97
CA PHE A 105 -4.23 -14.91 -9.71
C PHE A 105 -5.37 -15.91 -9.98
N SER A 106 -5.19 -16.96 -10.82
CA SER A 106 -6.17 -17.99 -11.13
C SER A 106 -5.58 -19.40 -11.32
N GLY A 107 -5.91 -20.36 -10.38
CA GLY A 107 -5.56 -21.78 -10.42
C GLY A 107 -4.12 -22.13 -9.97
N LEU A 108 -3.75 -23.41 -10.03
CA LEU A 108 -2.43 -23.90 -9.61
C LEU A 108 -1.26 -23.26 -10.42
N LYS A 109 -1.48 -22.98 -11.71
CA LYS A 109 -0.57 -22.18 -12.53
C LYS A 109 -0.42 -20.75 -12.01
N ARG A 110 -1.40 -20.23 -11.26
CA ARG A 110 -1.37 -18.90 -10.62
C ARG A 110 -0.27 -18.78 -9.58
N TYR A 111 -0.11 -19.78 -8.72
CA TYR A 111 0.86 -19.72 -7.62
C TYR A 111 2.29 -19.56 -8.16
N VAL A 112 2.68 -20.39 -9.13
CA VAL A 112 4.02 -20.32 -9.75
C VAL A 112 4.21 -19.03 -10.53
N GLU A 113 3.20 -18.61 -11.27
CA GLU A 113 3.25 -17.37 -12.07
C GLU A 113 3.21 -16.11 -11.18
N SER A 114 2.53 -16.19 -10.06
CA SER A 114 2.48 -15.16 -9.03
C SER A 114 3.79 -14.98 -8.31
N LEU A 115 4.40 -16.07 -7.88
CA LEU A 115 5.74 -16.06 -7.31
C LEU A 115 6.74 -15.49 -8.33
N ARG A 116 6.66 -15.91 -9.60
CA ARG A 116 7.54 -15.40 -10.64
C ARG A 116 7.37 -13.90 -10.87
N LYS A 117 6.14 -13.40 -10.96
CA LYS A 117 5.86 -11.97 -11.15
C LYS A 117 6.21 -11.15 -9.90
N LEU A 118 6.00 -11.75 -8.74
CA LEU A 118 6.42 -11.14 -7.47
C LEU A 118 7.95 -11.09 -7.37
N PHE A 119 8.65 -12.13 -7.79
CA PHE A 119 10.12 -12.13 -7.90
C PHE A 119 10.61 -11.12 -8.92
N ILE A 120 9.94 -10.94 -10.06
CA ILE A 120 10.31 -9.93 -11.05
C ILE A 120 10.10 -8.52 -10.48
N ALA A 121 8.97 -8.26 -9.83
CA ALA A 121 8.71 -6.97 -9.21
C ALA A 121 9.63 -6.67 -8.02
N THR A 122 10.01 -7.69 -7.23
CA THR A 122 11.00 -7.57 -6.14
C THR A 122 12.43 -7.49 -6.64
N SER A 123 12.74 -8.03 -7.82
CA SER A 123 14.07 -7.87 -8.42
C SER A 123 14.33 -6.43 -8.86
N GLU A 124 13.29 -5.65 -9.12
CA GLU A 124 13.42 -4.22 -9.38
C GLU A 124 13.60 -3.44 -8.08
N ASP A 125 12.71 -3.63 -7.08
CA ASP A 125 12.83 -2.96 -5.79
C ASP A 125 11.99 -3.63 -4.69
N ILE A 126 12.64 -4.07 -3.61
CA ILE A 126 11.98 -4.71 -2.46
C ILE A 126 10.97 -3.79 -1.75
N ARG A 127 11.17 -2.48 -1.81
CA ARG A 127 10.32 -1.48 -1.16
C ARG A 127 8.89 -1.50 -1.72
N VAL A 128 8.74 -1.75 -3.02
CA VAL A 128 7.44 -1.93 -3.69
C VAL A 128 6.65 -3.06 -3.05
N LEU A 129 7.33 -4.18 -2.77
CA LEU A 129 6.70 -5.32 -2.11
C LEU A 129 6.32 -5.01 -0.66
N ILE A 130 7.18 -4.32 0.09
CA ILE A 130 6.90 -3.93 1.48
C ILE A 130 5.66 -3.04 1.56
N ILE A 131 5.52 -2.06 0.65
CA ILE A 131 4.31 -1.22 0.57
C ILE A 131 3.08 -2.10 0.27
N LYS A 132 3.19 -3.03 -0.70
CA LYS A 132 2.06 -3.92 -1.04
C LYS A 132 1.70 -4.89 0.07
N LEU A 133 2.66 -5.35 0.86
CA LEU A 133 2.40 -6.15 2.05
C LEU A 133 1.65 -5.34 3.12
N ALA A 134 2.07 -4.10 3.38
CA ALA A 134 1.38 -3.21 4.33
C ALA A 134 -0.08 -2.92 3.90
N ASP A 135 -0.32 -2.62 2.61
CA ASP A 135 -1.66 -2.51 2.02
C ASP A 135 -2.47 -3.80 2.25
N ARG A 136 -1.90 -4.96 1.91
CA ARG A 136 -2.55 -6.26 2.07
C ARG A 136 -2.90 -6.54 3.52
N LEU A 137 -2.01 -6.26 4.46
CA LEU A 137 -2.26 -6.44 5.89
C LEU A 137 -3.46 -5.61 6.35
N HIS A 138 -3.53 -4.33 5.96
CA HIS A 138 -4.68 -3.51 6.30
C HIS A 138 -5.97 -4.02 5.63
N ASN A 139 -5.92 -4.47 4.38
CA ASN A 139 -7.05 -5.08 3.69
C ASN A 139 -7.56 -6.35 4.40
N MET A 140 -6.67 -7.16 4.97
CA MET A 140 -7.05 -8.32 5.78
C MET A 140 -7.74 -7.93 7.09
N ARG A 141 -7.26 -6.86 7.76
CA ARG A 141 -7.87 -6.32 9.00
C ARG A 141 -9.28 -5.78 8.79
N THR A 142 -9.66 -5.49 7.57
CA THR A 142 -10.98 -4.94 7.18
C THR A 142 -11.75 -5.86 6.24
N LEU A 143 -11.35 -7.14 6.14
CA LEU A 143 -11.90 -8.10 5.19
C LEU A 143 -13.38 -8.41 5.46
N GLU A 144 -13.80 -8.37 6.71
CA GLU A 144 -15.18 -8.64 7.17
C GLU A 144 -16.21 -7.69 6.57
N TYR A 145 -15.82 -6.45 6.24
CA TYR A 145 -16.72 -5.46 5.62
C TYR A 145 -17.00 -5.70 4.13
N ILE A 146 -16.35 -6.68 3.51
CA ILE A 146 -16.61 -7.04 2.11
C ILE A 146 -17.81 -8.02 2.08
N GLU A 147 -18.97 -7.54 1.63
CA GLU A 147 -20.19 -8.35 1.56
C GLU A 147 -20.08 -9.53 0.59
N ASN A 148 -19.41 -9.33 -0.56
CA ASN A 148 -19.23 -10.38 -1.56
C ASN A 148 -18.30 -11.48 -1.06
N GLU A 149 -18.88 -12.65 -0.74
CA GLU A 149 -18.18 -13.80 -0.18
C GLU A 149 -17.09 -14.36 -1.11
N GLU A 150 -17.34 -14.41 -2.42
CA GLU A 150 -16.33 -14.88 -3.39
C GLU A 150 -15.12 -13.96 -3.44
N LYS A 151 -15.36 -12.63 -3.42
CA LYS A 151 -14.29 -11.62 -3.34
C LYS A 151 -13.51 -11.77 -2.04
N ARG A 152 -14.20 -11.98 -0.93
CA ARG A 152 -13.60 -12.18 0.41
C ARG A 152 -12.72 -13.42 0.44
N LYS A 153 -13.25 -14.57 -0.04
CA LYS A 153 -12.48 -15.82 -0.16
C LYS A 153 -11.25 -15.67 -1.06
N ARG A 154 -11.42 -15.02 -2.20
CA ARG A 154 -10.30 -14.78 -3.11
C ARG A 154 -9.17 -13.99 -2.43
N ILE A 155 -9.49 -12.87 -1.76
CA ILE A 155 -8.50 -12.03 -1.07
C ILE A 155 -7.80 -12.83 0.03
N ALA A 156 -8.54 -13.62 0.83
CA ALA A 156 -7.97 -14.46 1.88
C ALA A 156 -7.04 -15.52 1.31
N THR A 157 -7.46 -16.25 0.27
CA THR A 157 -6.65 -17.27 -0.40
C THR A 157 -5.37 -16.67 -0.98
N GLU A 158 -5.45 -15.56 -1.71
CA GLU A 158 -4.27 -14.87 -2.23
C GLU A 158 -3.31 -14.48 -1.10
N THR A 159 -3.84 -14.03 0.04
CA THR A 159 -2.99 -13.64 1.18
C THR A 159 -2.27 -14.85 1.76
N LEU A 160 -3.00 -15.94 2.02
CA LEU A 160 -2.42 -17.15 2.62
C LEU A 160 -1.44 -17.87 1.68
N GLU A 161 -1.74 -17.93 0.39
CA GLU A 161 -0.93 -18.68 -0.57
C GLU A 161 0.26 -17.90 -1.12
N VAL A 162 0.17 -16.58 -1.18
CA VAL A 162 1.19 -15.74 -1.82
C VAL A 162 1.85 -14.78 -0.84
N TYR A 163 1.09 -13.86 -0.25
CA TYR A 163 1.67 -12.75 0.52
C TYR A 163 2.26 -13.19 1.87
N ALA A 164 1.57 -14.03 2.62
CA ALA A 164 2.06 -14.49 3.93
C ALA A 164 3.36 -15.31 3.85
N PRO A 165 3.52 -16.27 2.92
CA PRO A 165 4.81 -16.97 2.75
C PRO A 165 5.97 -16.04 2.39
N ILE A 166 5.69 -14.97 1.65
CA ILE A 166 6.71 -14.00 1.27
C ILE A 166 7.08 -13.12 2.46
N ALA A 167 6.08 -12.57 3.15
CA ALA A 167 6.30 -11.81 4.37
C ALA A 167 7.14 -12.61 5.39
N HIS A 168 6.81 -13.89 5.57
CA HIS A 168 7.56 -14.78 6.44
C HIS A 168 9.04 -14.91 6.02
N ARG A 169 9.31 -15.09 4.71
CA ARG A 169 10.69 -15.18 4.19
C ARG A 169 11.48 -13.88 4.32
N LEU A 170 10.79 -12.74 4.34
CA LEU A 170 11.38 -11.42 4.59
C LEU A 170 11.58 -11.12 6.08
N GLY A 171 11.27 -12.08 6.96
CA GLY A 171 11.39 -11.88 8.40
C GLY A 171 10.27 -11.02 9.00
N MET A 172 9.20 -10.73 8.26
CA MET A 172 8.03 -9.97 8.72
C MET A 172 7.06 -10.88 9.49
N GLY A 173 7.53 -11.53 10.56
CA GLY A 173 6.77 -12.54 11.31
C GLY A 173 5.51 -12.04 12.04
N GLN A 174 5.25 -10.74 12.04
CA GLN A 174 4.03 -10.13 12.59
C GLN A 174 2.97 -9.86 11.51
N PHE A 175 3.23 -10.28 10.28
CA PHE A 175 2.34 -10.08 9.14
C PHE A 175 1.15 -11.04 9.10
#